data_5533e74d3f84c0a2519a1da32a074283
#
_entry.id   5533e74d3f84c0a2519a1da32a074283
#
_cell.length_a   1.000
_cell.length_b   1.000
_cell.length_c   1.000
_cell.angle_alpha   90.00
_cell.angle_beta   90.00
_cell.angle_gamma   90.00
#
_symmetry.space_group_name_H-M   'P 1'
#
loop_
_entity.id
_entity.type
_entity.pdbx_description
1 polymer ?
#
loop_
_entity_poly.entity_id
_entity_poly.type
_entity_poly.pdbx_seq_one_letter_code
_entity_poly.pdbx_strand_id
1 'polypeptide(L)'
;MKPFFTIIIPTLNEEKFVGKLLTDLSKQKYTDFEVIVADALSEDKTIEEVKKYNSLLTISKIIRVKGRNVSKQRNKAAHYARGSFLVFLDADARVRSNFLQKLFSYIKLNKGLLFIPAFSVSKRDPQLSIVVDFANALIGLSNKIGKPFSTGGSMILEKNFFFTIGGFPEDVPLSEDHLLVRNAYKYGVSAKFLSNIKVTFSLRRFKREGKLELLYRYIKSTIYFLAKGKVDKQIITYEMGGHLYNKKSKKVFKDLIKINPQRLLKGFNRNIRSFIRGL
;
A
#
# COMPACT_ATOMS: atom_id res chain seq x y z
N MET A 1 -11.02 -25.81 8.30
CA MET A 1 -9.55 -25.78 8.09
C MET A 1 -9.05 -24.35 8.29
N LYS A 2 -7.77 -24.18 8.65
CA LYS A 2 -7.13 -22.85 8.77
C LYS A 2 -6.74 -22.39 7.39
N PRO A 3 -7.17 -21.20 6.88
CA PRO A 3 -6.83 -20.75 5.55
C PRO A 3 -5.33 -20.42 5.45
N PHE A 4 -4.79 -20.46 4.22
CA PHE A 4 -3.40 -20.06 4.01
C PHE A 4 -3.24 -18.54 4.08
N PHE A 5 -4.16 -17.78 3.48
CA PHE A 5 -4.16 -16.32 3.51
C PHE A 5 -5.31 -15.73 4.33
N THR A 6 -5.04 -14.63 5.04
CA THR A 6 -6.06 -13.67 5.48
C THR A 6 -5.84 -12.35 4.74
N ILE A 7 -6.83 -11.94 3.96
CA ILE A 7 -6.82 -10.65 3.27
C ILE A 7 -7.39 -9.61 4.23
N ILE A 8 -6.62 -8.58 4.55
CA ILE A 8 -7.01 -7.49 5.44
C ILE A 8 -7.22 -6.22 4.63
N ILE A 9 -8.44 -5.68 4.71
CA ILE A 9 -8.87 -4.51 3.95
C ILE A 9 -9.28 -3.40 4.92
N PRO A 10 -8.45 -2.38 5.15
CA PRO A 10 -8.88 -1.20 5.88
C PRO A 10 -9.83 -0.35 5.03
N THR A 11 -10.94 0.13 5.62
CA THR A 11 -11.93 0.96 4.94
C THR A 11 -12.26 2.22 5.74
N LEU A 12 -12.50 3.33 5.02
CA LEU A 12 -13.10 4.56 5.53
C LEU A 12 -13.79 5.29 4.37
N ASN A 13 -15.13 5.24 4.33
CA ASN A 13 -15.94 5.85 3.27
C ASN A 13 -15.52 5.41 1.85
N GLU A 14 -15.50 4.11 1.62
CA GLU A 14 -15.01 3.47 0.38
C GLU A 14 -16.14 2.80 -0.43
N GLU A 15 -17.41 3.24 -0.28
CA GLU A 15 -18.58 2.65 -0.96
C GLU A 15 -18.40 2.48 -2.48
N LYS A 16 -17.66 3.40 -3.13
CA LYS A 16 -17.44 3.41 -4.61
C LYS A 16 -16.32 2.50 -5.07
N PHE A 17 -15.50 2.00 -4.15
CA PHE A 17 -14.25 1.33 -4.50
C PHE A 17 -14.15 -0.09 -3.94
N VAL A 18 -14.56 -0.33 -2.70
CA VAL A 18 -14.40 -1.61 -2.01
C VAL A 18 -15.02 -2.78 -2.77
N GLY A 19 -16.19 -2.58 -3.39
CA GLY A 19 -16.85 -3.60 -4.19
C GLY A 19 -16.01 -4.08 -5.39
N LYS A 20 -15.17 -3.21 -5.97
CA LYS A 20 -14.29 -3.58 -7.07
C LYS A 20 -13.18 -4.54 -6.64
N LEU A 21 -12.57 -4.29 -5.48
CA LEU A 21 -11.58 -5.20 -4.88
C LEU A 21 -12.23 -6.53 -4.49
N LEU A 22 -13.41 -6.50 -3.86
CA LEU A 22 -14.13 -7.72 -3.48
C LEU A 22 -14.53 -8.55 -4.71
N THR A 23 -14.92 -7.89 -5.82
CA THR A 23 -15.14 -8.57 -7.11
C THR A 23 -13.86 -9.23 -7.63
N ASP A 24 -12.70 -8.59 -7.50
CA ASP A 24 -11.42 -9.20 -7.92
C ASP A 24 -11.06 -10.39 -7.03
N LEU A 25 -11.36 -10.30 -5.73
CA LEU A 25 -11.13 -11.39 -4.77
C LEU A 25 -12.06 -12.57 -5.01
N SER A 26 -13.34 -12.35 -5.34
CA SER A 26 -14.28 -13.44 -5.65
C SER A 26 -13.91 -14.23 -6.92
N LYS A 27 -13.07 -13.65 -7.78
CA LYS A 27 -12.57 -14.27 -9.01
C LYS A 27 -11.18 -14.90 -8.88
N GLN A 28 -10.65 -15.01 -7.65
CA GLN A 28 -9.33 -15.60 -7.46
C GLN A 28 -9.34 -17.11 -7.79
N LYS A 29 -8.31 -17.57 -8.51
CA LYS A 29 -8.11 -19.00 -8.82
C LYS A 29 -7.70 -19.82 -7.60
N TYR A 30 -7.06 -19.19 -6.62
CA TYR A 30 -6.70 -19.77 -5.34
C TYR A 30 -7.73 -19.38 -4.30
N THR A 31 -8.39 -20.35 -3.67
CA THR A 31 -9.59 -20.13 -2.84
C THR A 31 -9.37 -20.32 -1.34
N ASP A 32 -8.19 -20.84 -0.94
CA ASP A 32 -7.88 -21.07 0.48
C ASP A 32 -7.46 -19.77 1.18
N PHE A 33 -8.42 -18.86 1.30
CA PHE A 33 -8.27 -17.59 1.99
C PHE A 33 -9.57 -17.12 2.67
N GLU A 34 -9.42 -16.23 3.61
CA GLU A 34 -10.50 -15.46 4.22
C GLU A 34 -10.27 -13.96 4.04
N VAL A 35 -11.34 -13.17 4.21
CA VAL A 35 -11.30 -11.71 4.14
C VAL A 35 -11.73 -11.13 5.49
N ILE A 36 -10.98 -10.15 5.99
CA ILE A 36 -11.35 -9.32 7.14
C ILE A 36 -11.38 -7.87 6.70
N VAL A 37 -12.51 -7.21 6.89
CA VAL A 37 -12.67 -5.78 6.64
C VAL A 37 -12.57 -5.03 7.96
N ALA A 38 -11.65 -4.08 8.05
CA ALA A 38 -11.48 -3.22 9.21
C ALA A 38 -11.94 -1.80 8.89
N ASP A 39 -13.14 -1.46 9.35
CA ASP A 39 -13.82 -0.21 9.03
C ASP A 39 -13.62 0.85 10.11
N ALA A 40 -13.13 2.04 9.73
CA ALA A 40 -12.91 3.17 10.63
C ALA A 40 -14.17 4.03 10.82
N LEU A 41 -15.31 3.40 11.08
CA LEU A 41 -16.62 4.03 11.26
C LEU A 41 -17.05 4.82 10.02
N SER A 42 -17.11 4.15 8.87
CA SER A 42 -17.65 4.73 7.64
C SER A 42 -19.08 5.23 7.82
N GLU A 43 -19.36 6.41 7.27
CA GLU A 43 -20.66 7.11 7.31
C GLU A 43 -21.45 6.91 6.02
N ASP A 44 -20.79 6.36 4.97
CA ASP A 44 -21.40 6.02 3.69
C ASP A 44 -21.84 4.54 3.65
N LYS A 45 -22.22 4.05 2.48
CA LYS A 45 -22.68 2.68 2.27
C LYS A 45 -21.55 1.63 2.16
N THR A 46 -20.34 1.92 2.69
CA THR A 46 -19.21 0.99 2.62
C THR A 46 -19.54 -0.39 3.18
N ILE A 47 -20.18 -0.45 4.35
CA ILE A 47 -20.48 -1.74 4.99
C ILE A 47 -21.57 -2.51 4.27
N GLU A 48 -22.59 -1.81 3.77
CA GLU A 48 -23.63 -2.42 2.95
C GLU A 48 -23.04 -3.00 1.66
N GLU A 49 -22.10 -2.28 1.04
CA GLU A 49 -21.40 -2.75 -0.15
C GLU A 49 -20.58 -4.00 0.14
N VAL A 50 -19.85 -4.04 1.26
CA VAL A 50 -19.08 -5.23 1.71
C VAL A 50 -20.00 -6.43 1.91
N LYS A 51 -21.14 -6.26 2.58
CA LYS A 51 -22.09 -7.36 2.88
C LYS A 51 -22.66 -8.04 1.64
N LYS A 52 -22.73 -7.37 0.49
CA LYS A 52 -23.17 -7.97 -0.79
C LYS A 52 -22.30 -9.14 -1.25
N TYR A 53 -21.07 -9.23 -0.73
CA TYR A 53 -20.11 -10.27 -1.12
C TYR A 53 -20.06 -11.45 -0.17
N ASN A 54 -20.91 -11.50 0.88
CA ASN A 54 -20.92 -12.59 1.87
C ASN A 54 -21.23 -13.97 1.27
N SER A 55 -21.99 -14.02 0.18
CA SER A 55 -22.28 -15.27 -0.56
C SER A 55 -21.17 -15.69 -1.53
N LEU A 56 -20.27 -14.78 -1.89
CA LEU A 56 -19.22 -14.99 -2.89
C LEU A 56 -17.84 -15.17 -2.25
N LEU A 57 -17.65 -14.68 -1.04
CA LEU A 57 -16.38 -14.65 -0.32
C LEU A 57 -16.58 -15.07 1.14
N THR A 58 -15.62 -15.78 1.69
CA THR A 58 -15.55 -15.99 3.14
C THR A 58 -15.11 -14.70 3.82
N ILE A 59 -16.05 -13.77 4.04
CA ILE A 59 -15.82 -12.58 4.86
C ILE A 59 -15.96 -13.03 6.32
N SER A 60 -14.83 -13.41 6.92
CA SER A 60 -14.81 -13.99 8.25
C SER A 60 -15.14 -12.97 9.34
N LYS A 61 -14.87 -11.69 9.11
CA LYS A 61 -15.17 -10.61 10.05
C LYS A 61 -15.23 -9.23 9.40
N ILE A 62 -16.17 -8.41 9.89
CA ILE A 62 -16.20 -6.96 9.71
C ILE A 62 -15.97 -6.33 11.07
N ILE A 63 -14.89 -5.55 11.22
CA ILE A 63 -14.47 -4.96 12.50
C ILE A 63 -14.64 -3.46 12.42
N ARG A 64 -15.31 -2.88 13.45
CA ARG A 64 -15.39 -1.43 13.61
C ARG A 64 -14.22 -0.95 14.47
N VAL A 65 -13.46 0.02 13.95
CA VAL A 65 -12.27 0.58 14.60
C VAL A 65 -12.47 2.06 14.84
N LYS A 66 -12.41 2.49 16.09
CA LYS A 66 -12.48 3.92 16.45
C LYS A 66 -11.19 4.64 16.03
N GLY A 67 -11.36 5.80 15.41
CA GLY A 67 -10.26 6.67 14.97
C GLY A 67 -9.83 6.39 13.52
N ARG A 68 -9.40 7.46 12.85
CA ARG A 68 -8.95 7.44 11.44
C ARG A 68 -7.46 7.10 11.36
N ASN A 69 -7.13 5.84 11.62
CA ASN A 69 -5.74 5.36 11.63
C ASN A 69 -5.65 3.99 10.96
N VAL A 70 -4.99 3.93 9.81
CA VAL A 70 -4.87 2.71 9.00
C VAL A 70 -4.04 1.63 9.71
N SER A 71 -3.01 2.02 10.48
CA SER A 71 -2.22 1.09 11.29
C SER A 71 -3.08 0.37 12.33
N LYS A 72 -3.91 1.12 13.07
CA LYS A 72 -4.87 0.54 14.03
C LYS A 72 -5.86 -0.41 13.37
N GLN A 73 -6.37 -0.05 12.19
CA GLN A 73 -7.28 -0.92 11.44
C GLN A 73 -6.58 -2.22 11.05
N ARG A 74 -5.38 -2.16 10.46
CA ARG A 74 -4.61 -3.32 10.02
C ARG A 74 -4.19 -4.20 11.21
N ASN A 75 -3.67 -3.61 12.29
CA ASN A 75 -3.27 -4.33 13.50
C ASN A 75 -4.45 -5.05 14.14
N LYS A 76 -5.55 -4.33 14.35
CA LYS A 76 -6.75 -4.92 14.95
C LYS A 76 -7.31 -6.08 14.11
N ALA A 77 -7.32 -5.95 12.79
CA ALA A 77 -7.73 -7.03 11.90
C ALA A 77 -6.79 -8.24 11.96
N ALA A 78 -5.48 -8.02 12.07
CA ALA A 78 -4.50 -9.09 12.16
C ALA A 78 -4.71 -9.99 13.38
N HIS A 79 -5.20 -9.48 14.51
CA HIS A 79 -5.54 -10.30 15.69
C HIS A 79 -6.67 -11.31 15.43
N TYR A 80 -7.59 -11.02 14.53
CA TYR A 80 -8.66 -11.93 14.15
C TYR A 80 -8.31 -12.86 12.99
N ALA A 81 -7.17 -12.64 12.35
CA ALA A 81 -6.73 -13.43 11.21
C ALA A 81 -6.45 -14.89 11.61
N ARG A 82 -6.94 -15.84 10.82
CA ARG A 82 -6.65 -17.28 10.97
C ARG A 82 -5.58 -17.76 10.00
N GLY A 83 -5.37 -17.04 8.89
CA GLY A 83 -4.41 -17.41 7.86
C GLY A 83 -2.96 -17.43 8.35
N SER A 84 -2.13 -18.24 7.70
CA SER A 84 -0.69 -18.28 7.98
C SER A 84 0.03 -17.02 7.47
N PHE A 85 -0.49 -16.41 6.40
CA PHE A 85 0.01 -15.16 5.84
C PHE A 85 -1.07 -14.09 5.82
N LEU A 86 -0.71 -12.89 6.27
CA LEU A 86 -1.53 -11.68 6.22
C LEU A 86 -1.24 -10.96 4.90
N VAL A 87 -2.29 -10.66 4.13
CA VAL A 87 -2.21 -9.91 2.87
C VAL A 87 -2.95 -8.60 3.08
N PHE A 88 -2.22 -7.50 3.22
CA PHE A 88 -2.79 -6.16 3.37
C PHE A 88 -3.07 -5.57 1.99
N LEU A 89 -4.30 -5.13 1.74
CA LEU A 89 -4.74 -4.49 0.50
C LEU A 89 -5.62 -3.29 0.82
N ASP A 90 -5.32 -2.13 0.26
CA ASP A 90 -6.20 -0.96 0.40
C ASP A 90 -7.51 -1.16 -0.37
N ALA A 91 -8.61 -0.58 0.12
CA ALA A 91 -9.97 -0.79 -0.41
C ALA A 91 -10.14 -0.39 -1.89
N ASP A 92 -9.28 0.48 -2.42
CA ASP A 92 -9.27 0.92 -3.81
C ASP A 92 -8.21 0.20 -4.68
N ALA A 93 -7.52 -0.79 -4.13
CA ALA A 93 -6.61 -1.65 -4.88
C ALA A 93 -7.36 -2.58 -5.85
N ARG A 94 -6.66 -3.05 -6.88
CA ARG A 94 -7.17 -4.05 -7.83
C ARG A 94 -6.13 -5.15 -7.99
N VAL A 95 -6.58 -6.38 -8.07
CA VAL A 95 -5.74 -7.57 -8.26
C VAL A 95 -6.25 -8.45 -9.40
N ARG A 96 -5.35 -9.12 -10.10
CA ARG A 96 -5.74 -10.08 -11.14
C ARG A 96 -6.24 -11.39 -10.52
N SER A 97 -7.04 -12.15 -11.24
CA SER A 97 -7.61 -13.42 -10.78
C SER A 97 -6.58 -14.50 -10.39
N ASN A 98 -5.33 -14.37 -10.81
CA ASN A 98 -4.24 -15.28 -10.46
C ASN A 98 -3.28 -14.71 -9.41
N PHE A 99 -3.64 -13.61 -8.73
CA PHE A 99 -2.77 -12.93 -7.76
C PHE A 99 -2.42 -13.84 -6.58
N LEU A 100 -3.42 -14.41 -5.90
CA LEU A 100 -3.20 -15.29 -4.76
C LEU A 100 -2.53 -16.61 -5.16
N GLN A 101 -2.86 -17.17 -6.34
CA GLN A 101 -2.21 -18.37 -6.86
C GLN A 101 -0.71 -18.15 -7.07
N LYS A 102 -0.32 -17.07 -7.72
CA LYS A 102 1.09 -16.72 -7.92
C LYS A 102 1.81 -16.47 -6.60
N LEU A 103 1.15 -15.78 -5.66
CA LEU A 103 1.69 -15.50 -4.34
C LEU A 103 1.93 -16.78 -3.55
N PHE A 104 0.95 -17.70 -3.54
CA PHE A 104 1.08 -19.02 -2.92
C PHE A 104 2.25 -19.80 -3.47
N SER A 105 2.32 -19.94 -4.81
CA SER A 105 3.41 -20.65 -5.48
C SER A 105 4.77 -20.03 -5.16
N TYR A 106 4.87 -18.69 -5.17
CA TYR A 106 6.11 -18.00 -4.85
C TYR A 106 6.56 -18.25 -3.40
N ILE A 107 5.65 -18.15 -2.43
CA ILE A 107 5.95 -18.37 -1.00
C ILE A 107 6.41 -19.80 -0.75
N LYS A 108 5.75 -20.78 -1.36
CA LYS A 108 6.12 -22.21 -1.22
C LYS A 108 7.51 -22.50 -1.75
N LEU A 109 7.88 -21.91 -2.89
CA LEU A 109 9.18 -22.14 -3.52
C LEU A 109 10.34 -21.39 -2.85
N ASN A 110 10.10 -20.13 -2.45
CA ASN A 110 11.19 -19.23 -2.08
C ASN A 110 11.35 -19.03 -0.58
N LYS A 111 10.45 -19.58 0.25
CA LYS A 111 10.40 -19.31 1.69
C LYS A 111 10.57 -17.80 1.98
N GLY A 112 10.14 -17.29 3.09
CA GLY A 112 10.26 -15.87 3.46
C GLY A 112 9.13 -15.43 4.36
N LEU A 113 9.33 -14.31 5.03
CA LEU A 113 8.40 -13.81 6.04
C LEU A 113 7.76 -12.48 5.66
N LEU A 114 8.36 -11.73 4.72
CA LEU A 114 7.87 -10.44 4.26
C LEU A 114 8.04 -10.32 2.73
N PHE A 115 6.93 -9.98 2.06
CA PHE A 115 6.89 -9.82 0.60
C PHE A 115 6.20 -8.51 0.24
N ILE A 116 6.73 -7.83 -0.78
CA ILE A 116 6.20 -6.58 -1.31
C ILE A 116 5.87 -6.80 -2.79
N PRO A 117 4.59 -6.80 -3.19
CA PRO A 117 4.20 -6.91 -4.59
C PRO A 117 4.57 -5.64 -5.34
N ALA A 118 4.88 -5.78 -6.62
CA ALA A 118 5.11 -4.63 -7.48
C ALA A 118 3.82 -3.83 -7.68
N PHE A 119 3.98 -2.51 -7.84
CA PHE A 119 2.89 -1.63 -8.17
C PHE A 119 2.61 -1.63 -9.67
N SER A 120 1.35 -1.42 -10.01
CA SER A 120 0.95 -1.10 -11.37
C SER A 120 -0.11 -0.02 -11.35
N VAL A 121 -0.25 0.67 -12.48
CA VAL A 121 -1.34 1.61 -12.73
C VAL A 121 -2.15 1.13 -13.92
N SER A 122 -3.37 1.64 -14.07
CA SER A 122 -4.18 1.33 -15.23
C SER A 122 -3.41 1.75 -16.50
N LYS A 123 -3.39 0.89 -17.53
CA LYS A 123 -2.70 1.10 -18.82
C LYS A 123 -3.08 2.39 -19.59
N ARG A 124 -4.04 3.16 -19.09
CA ARG A 124 -4.52 4.40 -19.73
C ARG A 124 -3.59 5.60 -19.56
N ASP A 125 -2.47 5.45 -18.85
CA ASP A 125 -1.52 6.54 -18.62
C ASP A 125 -0.07 6.06 -18.77
N PRO A 126 0.51 6.12 -20.00
CA PRO A 126 1.87 5.66 -20.26
C PRO A 126 2.94 6.40 -19.45
N GLN A 127 2.78 7.72 -19.26
CA GLN A 127 3.75 8.52 -18.49
C GLN A 127 3.82 8.09 -17.04
N LEU A 128 2.66 7.79 -16.44
CA LEU A 128 2.60 7.33 -15.07
C LEU A 128 3.12 5.89 -14.91
N SER A 129 2.99 5.06 -15.95
CA SER A 129 3.58 3.71 -15.97
C SER A 129 5.10 3.76 -15.80
N ILE A 130 5.79 4.64 -16.56
CA ILE A 130 7.25 4.81 -16.46
C ILE A 130 7.67 5.20 -15.03
N VAL A 131 6.92 6.11 -14.39
CA VAL A 131 7.20 6.54 -13.02
C VAL A 131 7.03 5.39 -12.03
N VAL A 132 5.99 4.60 -12.20
CA VAL A 132 5.71 3.44 -11.35
C VAL A 132 6.75 2.34 -11.54
N ASP A 133 7.19 2.09 -12.77
CA ASP A 133 8.23 1.11 -13.06
C ASP A 133 9.57 1.55 -12.46
N PHE A 134 9.90 2.85 -12.51
CA PHE A 134 11.06 3.41 -11.82
C PHE A 134 10.96 3.28 -10.29
N ALA A 135 9.79 3.57 -9.69
CA ALA A 135 9.57 3.38 -8.26
C ALA A 135 9.73 1.90 -7.85
N ASN A 136 9.19 0.97 -8.65
CA ASN A 136 9.38 -0.47 -8.44
C ASN A 136 10.87 -0.87 -8.49
N ALA A 137 11.63 -0.33 -9.43
CA ALA A 137 13.06 -0.58 -9.53
C ALA A 137 13.81 -0.06 -8.29
N LEU A 138 13.47 1.12 -7.79
CA LEU A 138 14.05 1.68 -6.55
C LEU A 138 13.73 0.83 -5.32
N ILE A 139 12.49 0.33 -5.18
CA ILE A 139 12.11 -0.56 -4.09
C ILE A 139 12.92 -1.85 -4.16
N GLY A 140 13.01 -2.46 -5.35
CA GLY A 140 13.80 -3.68 -5.56
C GLY A 140 15.29 -3.48 -5.21
N LEU A 141 15.88 -2.34 -5.60
CA LEU A 141 17.26 -2.02 -5.31
C LEU A 141 17.48 -1.74 -3.82
N SER A 142 16.61 -0.96 -3.17
CA SER A 142 16.73 -0.60 -1.75
C SER A 142 16.78 -1.83 -0.84
N ASN A 143 16.00 -2.85 -1.17
CA ASN A 143 16.01 -4.11 -0.43
C ASN A 143 17.33 -4.89 -0.61
N LYS A 144 17.99 -4.76 -1.76
CA LYS A 144 19.29 -5.42 -2.02
C LYS A 144 20.46 -4.75 -1.30
N ILE A 145 20.42 -3.43 -1.14
CA ILE A 145 21.50 -2.65 -0.51
C ILE A 145 21.32 -2.45 1.00
N GLY A 146 20.41 -3.19 1.64
CA GLY A 146 20.22 -3.11 3.10
C GLY A 146 19.57 -1.82 3.60
N LYS A 147 18.96 -1.03 2.71
CA LYS A 147 18.17 0.17 3.06
C LYS A 147 16.70 -0.02 2.63
N PRO A 148 16.01 -1.02 3.18
CA PRO A 148 14.70 -1.41 2.68
C PRO A 148 13.67 -0.31 2.89
N PHE A 149 12.88 -0.05 1.86
CA PHE A 149 11.69 0.76 1.98
C PHE A 149 10.54 0.17 1.16
N SER A 150 9.31 0.60 1.44
CA SER A 150 8.10 0.25 0.71
C SER A 150 7.36 1.51 0.32
N THR A 151 6.50 1.43 -0.68
CA THR A 151 5.60 2.51 -1.07
C THR A 151 4.19 1.96 -1.18
N GLY A 152 3.36 2.30 -0.22
CA GLY A 152 1.93 1.97 -0.25
C GLY A 152 1.55 0.68 0.47
N GLY A 153 0.27 0.62 0.81
CA GLY A 153 -0.33 -0.28 1.77
C GLY A 153 -0.43 -1.76 1.41
N SER A 154 0.20 -2.22 0.31
CA SER A 154 0.12 -3.63 -0.08
C SER A 154 1.36 -4.38 0.35
N MET A 155 1.20 -5.25 1.34
CA MET A 155 2.25 -6.08 1.91
C MET A 155 1.74 -7.46 2.25
N ILE A 156 2.63 -8.43 2.25
CA ILE A 156 2.33 -9.79 2.68
C ILE A 156 3.34 -10.21 3.75
N LEU A 157 2.85 -10.60 4.92
CA LEU A 157 3.68 -11.05 6.03
C LEU A 157 3.22 -12.40 6.57
N GLU A 158 4.19 -13.22 6.99
CA GLU A 158 3.91 -14.36 7.83
C GLU A 158 3.31 -13.85 9.16
N LYS A 159 2.23 -14.48 9.63
CA LYS A 159 1.41 -13.95 10.72
C LYS A 159 2.17 -13.85 12.04
N ASN A 160 2.92 -14.89 12.44
CA ASN A 160 3.63 -14.86 13.72
C ASN A 160 4.76 -13.83 13.67
N PHE A 161 5.46 -13.74 12.55
CA PHE A 161 6.49 -12.73 12.33
C PHE A 161 5.93 -11.30 12.41
N PHE A 162 4.72 -11.06 11.85
CA PHE A 162 4.06 -9.75 11.96
C PHE A 162 3.89 -9.32 13.43
N PHE A 163 3.46 -10.24 14.30
CA PHE A 163 3.33 -9.94 15.73
C PHE A 163 4.68 -9.84 16.44
N THR A 164 5.66 -10.67 16.07
CA THR A 164 7.02 -10.61 16.63
C THR A 164 7.66 -9.23 16.43
N ILE A 165 7.46 -8.61 15.27
CA ILE A 165 8.00 -7.27 14.98
C ILE A 165 7.11 -6.13 15.47
N GLY A 166 6.02 -6.41 16.18
CA GLY A 166 5.12 -5.41 16.79
C GLY A 166 4.07 -4.81 15.83
N GLY A 167 3.90 -5.36 14.63
CA GLY A 167 2.91 -4.87 13.66
C GLY A 167 3.21 -3.48 13.10
N PHE A 168 2.18 -2.79 12.58
CA PHE A 168 2.31 -1.42 12.09
C PHE A 168 2.39 -0.42 13.25
N PRO A 169 3.30 0.56 13.23
CA PRO A 169 3.34 1.62 14.23
C PRO A 169 2.07 2.48 14.16
N GLU A 170 1.43 2.72 15.30
CA GLU A 170 0.15 3.43 15.39
C GLU A 170 0.30 4.92 15.71
N ASP A 171 1.46 5.33 16.16
CA ASP A 171 1.81 6.69 16.57
C ASP A 171 2.29 7.58 15.42
N VAL A 172 2.49 7.01 14.23
CA VAL A 172 2.94 7.73 13.05
C VAL A 172 1.78 8.09 12.12
N PRO A 173 1.73 9.31 11.59
CA PRO A 173 0.67 9.76 10.70
C PRO A 173 0.84 9.26 9.26
N LEU A 174 2.06 8.86 8.88
CA LEU A 174 2.43 8.47 7.52
C LEU A 174 3.67 7.59 7.55
N SER A 175 3.85 6.77 6.49
CA SER A 175 5.02 5.89 6.31
C SER A 175 5.08 4.71 7.29
N GLU A 176 3.94 4.28 7.79
CA GLU A 176 3.79 3.10 8.64
C GLU A 176 4.35 1.84 7.97
N ASP A 177 4.21 1.75 6.64
CA ASP A 177 4.73 0.67 5.80
C ASP A 177 6.25 0.67 5.72
N HIS A 178 6.88 1.83 5.57
CA HIS A 178 8.34 1.96 5.60
C HIS A 178 8.92 1.54 6.95
N LEU A 179 8.26 1.98 8.03
CA LEU A 179 8.70 1.65 9.39
C LEU A 179 8.57 0.17 9.68
N LEU A 180 7.50 -0.48 9.21
CA LEU A 180 7.30 -1.93 9.32
C LEU A 180 8.43 -2.69 8.61
N VAL A 181 8.74 -2.32 7.36
CA VAL A 181 9.83 -2.97 6.59
C VAL A 181 11.19 -2.76 7.25
N ARG A 182 11.46 -1.54 7.74
CA ARG A 182 12.69 -1.26 8.48
C ARG A 182 12.78 -2.04 9.80
N ASN A 183 11.64 -2.21 10.48
CA ASN A 183 11.60 -3.00 11.71
C ASN A 183 11.86 -4.48 11.40
N ALA A 184 11.24 -5.04 10.37
CA ALA A 184 11.54 -6.41 9.91
C ALA A 184 13.04 -6.60 9.61
N TYR A 185 13.68 -5.62 8.96
CA TYR A 185 15.11 -5.65 8.68
C TYR A 185 15.96 -5.69 9.95
N LYS A 186 15.59 -4.99 11.03
CA LYS A 186 16.26 -5.07 12.33
C LYS A 186 16.20 -6.47 12.95
N TYR A 187 15.15 -7.24 12.64
CA TYR A 187 15.01 -8.65 13.03
C TYR A 187 15.67 -9.62 12.02
N GLY A 188 16.54 -9.12 11.13
CA GLY A 188 17.28 -9.94 10.17
C GLY A 188 16.45 -10.38 8.95
N VAL A 189 15.24 -9.84 8.76
CA VAL A 189 14.36 -10.22 7.66
C VAL A 189 14.30 -9.13 6.59
N SER A 190 14.89 -9.41 5.43
CA SER A 190 14.77 -8.55 4.26
C SER A 190 13.48 -8.83 3.50
N ALA A 191 12.78 -7.77 3.08
CA ALA A 191 11.59 -7.90 2.26
C ALA A 191 11.91 -8.46 0.87
N LYS A 192 11.16 -9.46 0.40
CA LYS A 192 11.27 -9.98 -0.96
C LYS A 192 10.36 -9.20 -1.90
N PHE A 193 10.95 -8.45 -2.83
CA PHE A 193 10.20 -7.72 -3.84
C PHE A 193 9.72 -8.64 -4.96
N LEU A 194 8.41 -8.61 -5.25
CA LEU A 194 7.74 -9.50 -6.19
C LEU A 194 7.45 -8.79 -7.51
N SER A 195 8.43 -8.66 -8.40
CA SER A 195 8.29 -7.93 -9.68
C SER A 195 7.16 -8.44 -10.59
N ASN A 196 6.88 -9.74 -10.58
CA ASN A 196 5.89 -10.41 -11.43
C ASN A 196 4.51 -10.57 -10.79
N ILE A 197 4.34 -10.16 -9.52
CA ILE A 197 3.08 -10.17 -8.79
C ILE A 197 2.71 -8.72 -8.52
N LYS A 198 1.64 -8.24 -9.15
CA LYS A 198 1.32 -6.81 -9.19
C LYS A 198 -0.01 -6.51 -8.51
N VAL A 199 -0.03 -5.41 -7.76
CA VAL A 199 -1.24 -4.77 -7.26
C VAL A 199 -1.43 -3.45 -8.02
N THR A 200 -2.61 -3.24 -8.59
CA THR A 200 -2.93 -2.01 -9.32
C THR A 200 -3.56 -1.01 -8.38
N PHE A 201 -2.96 0.17 -8.27
CA PHE A 201 -3.47 1.26 -7.44
C PHE A 201 -4.45 2.15 -8.17
N SER A 202 -5.38 2.70 -7.38
CA SER A 202 -6.30 3.71 -7.86
C SER A 202 -5.57 5.04 -8.09
N LEU A 203 -5.81 5.64 -9.25
CA LEU A 203 -5.31 6.97 -9.62
C LEU A 203 -6.19 8.12 -9.10
N ARG A 204 -7.12 7.84 -8.17
CA ARG A 204 -8.07 8.86 -7.68
C ARG A 204 -7.36 10.07 -7.05
N ARG A 205 -6.26 9.85 -6.32
CA ARG A 205 -5.44 10.94 -5.75
C ARG A 205 -4.76 11.76 -6.84
N PHE A 206 -4.18 11.10 -7.84
CA PHE A 206 -3.56 11.78 -8.97
C PHE A 206 -4.56 12.64 -9.76
N LYS A 207 -5.83 12.22 -9.84
CA LYS A 207 -6.89 12.99 -10.49
C LYS A 207 -7.32 14.21 -9.68
N ARG A 208 -7.27 14.14 -8.35
CA ARG A 208 -7.71 15.21 -7.45
C ARG A 208 -6.60 16.24 -7.19
N GLU A 209 -5.42 15.78 -6.84
CA GLU A 209 -4.30 16.61 -6.38
C GLU A 209 -3.37 17.05 -7.51
N GLY A 210 -3.54 16.48 -8.72
CA GLY A 210 -2.66 16.70 -9.85
C GLY A 210 -1.49 15.70 -9.89
N LYS A 211 -1.16 15.25 -11.11
CA LYS A 211 -0.14 14.20 -11.30
C LYS A 211 1.24 14.61 -10.80
N LEU A 212 1.66 15.85 -11.12
CA LEU A 212 2.99 16.36 -10.80
C LEU A 212 3.15 16.68 -9.31
N GLU A 213 2.13 17.27 -8.68
CA GLU A 213 2.16 17.62 -7.26
C GLU A 213 2.26 16.36 -6.38
N LEU A 214 1.44 15.36 -6.64
CA LEU A 214 1.47 14.12 -5.87
C LEU A 214 2.80 13.37 -6.07
N LEU A 215 3.31 13.32 -7.33
CA LEU A 215 4.61 12.74 -7.63
C LEU A 215 5.74 13.48 -6.88
N TYR A 216 5.73 14.81 -6.89
CA TYR A 216 6.69 15.63 -6.16
C TYR A 216 6.65 15.34 -4.67
N ARG A 217 5.45 15.26 -4.06
CA ARG A 217 5.29 14.91 -2.64
C ARG A 217 5.82 13.51 -2.32
N TYR A 218 5.54 12.51 -3.16
CA TYR A 218 6.07 11.15 -2.96
C TYR A 218 7.58 11.11 -3.07
N ILE A 219 8.17 11.74 -4.09
CA ILE A 219 9.63 11.82 -4.25
C ILE A 219 10.25 12.53 -3.05
N LYS A 220 9.71 13.69 -2.65
CA LYS A 220 10.19 14.47 -1.52
C LYS A 220 10.13 13.68 -0.21
N SER A 221 9.01 12.99 0.07
CA SER A 221 8.88 12.16 1.28
C SER A 221 9.82 10.98 1.27
N THR A 222 10.03 10.34 0.11
CA THR A 222 10.96 9.21 -0.03
C THR A 222 12.41 9.66 0.20
N ILE A 223 12.84 10.76 -0.42
CA ILE A 223 14.18 11.32 -0.23
C ILE A 223 14.40 11.71 1.25
N TYR A 224 13.42 12.38 1.84
CA TYR A 224 13.49 12.78 3.25
C TYR A 224 13.55 11.57 4.19
N PHE A 225 12.74 10.54 3.93
CA PHE A 225 12.79 9.28 4.67
C PHE A 225 14.14 8.58 4.55
N LEU A 226 14.70 8.49 3.35
CA LEU A 226 16.03 7.90 3.12
C LEU A 226 17.14 8.68 3.83
N ALA A 227 17.00 10.02 3.94
CA ALA A 227 17.99 10.87 4.60
C ALA A 227 17.87 10.88 6.13
N LYS A 228 16.64 10.94 6.68
CA LYS A 228 16.39 11.13 8.11
C LYS A 228 15.76 9.92 8.82
N GLY A 229 15.34 8.90 8.09
CA GLY A 229 14.74 7.68 8.63
C GLY A 229 13.32 7.83 9.20
N LYS A 230 12.72 9.02 9.11
CA LYS A 230 11.33 9.31 9.50
C LYS A 230 10.76 10.45 8.65
N VAL A 231 9.45 10.53 8.53
CA VAL A 231 8.76 11.65 7.87
C VAL A 231 8.04 12.48 8.94
N ASP A 232 8.37 13.76 9.06
CA ASP A 232 7.72 14.66 10.00
C ASP A 232 6.34 15.10 9.48
N LYS A 233 5.40 15.33 10.42
CA LYS A 233 4.02 15.77 10.15
C LYS A 233 3.92 17.05 9.31
N GLN A 234 4.92 17.90 9.37
CA GLN A 234 4.93 19.20 8.69
C GLN A 234 5.16 19.11 7.18
N ILE A 235 5.60 17.95 6.64
CA ILE A 235 5.99 17.83 5.23
C ILE A 235 4.81 17.47 4.33
N ILE A 236 3.81 16.74 4.86
CA ILE A 236 2.65 16.29 4.08
C ILE A 236 1.39 16.29 4.96
N THR A 237 0.42 17.10 4.61
CA THR A 237 -0.95 16.97 5.13
C THR A 237 -1.60 15.79 4.41
N TYR A 238 -1.81 14.68 5.12
CA TYR A 238 -2.39 13.47 4.56
C TYR A 238 -3.80 13.26 5.09
N GLU A 239 -4.79 13.51 4.24
CA GLU A 239 -6.19 13.24 4.57
C GLU A 239 -6.58 11.82 4.13
N MET A 240 -7.25 11.07 5.02
CA MET A 240 -7.72 9.71 4.77
C MET A 240 -9.22 9.70 4.43
N GLY A 241 -9.62 8.74 3.58
CA GLY A 241 -11.01 8.40 3.31
C GLY A 241 -11.44 8.62 1.86
N GLY A 242 -12.23 7.69 1.35
CA GLY A 242 -12.74 7.67 -0.03
C GLY A 242 -13.65 8.86 -0.36
N HIS A 243 -14.40 9.38 0.63
CA HIS A 243 -15.30 10.53 0.49
C HIS A 243 -14.59 11.81 0.00
N LEU A 244 -13.31 11.96 0.31
CA LEU A 244 -12.49 13.11 -0.11
C LEU A 244 -12.36 13.23 -1.63
N TYR A 245 -12.58 12.13 -2.36
CA TYR A 245 -12.41 12.05 -3.82
C TYR A 245 -13.70 12.25 -4.60
N ASN A 246 -14.82 12.53 -3.91
CA ASN A 246 -16.13 12.77 -4.53
C ASN A 246 -16.33 14.22 -5.00
N LYS A 247 -15.53 15.18 -4.53
CA LYS A 247 -15.61 16.60 -4.91
C LYS A 247 -14.53 16.94 -5.95
N LYS A 248 -14.91 17.50 -7.11
CA LYS A 248 -13.97 18.08 -8.07
C LYS A 248 -13.30 19.29 -7.42
N SER A 249 -12.00 19.21 -7.17
CA SER A 249 -11.21 20.34 -6.70
C SER A 249 -10.98 21.32 -7.85
N LYS A 250 -11.53 22.54 -7.76
CA LYS A 250 -11.36 23.61 -8.76
C LYS A 250 -10.09 24.48 -8.54
N LYS A 251 -9.21 24.17 -7.55
CA LYS A 251 -8.32 25.23 -7.01
C LYS A 251 -6.80 25.01 -7.06
N VAL A 252 -6.26 24.03 -7.76
CA VAL A 252 -4.81 23.73 -7.66
C VAL A 252 -4.00 24.01 -8.94
N PHE A 253 -4.62 24.47 -10.03
CA PHE A 253 -3.94 24.56 -11.32
C PHE A 253 -3.13 25.82 -11.57
N LYS A 254 -3.26 26.90 -10.76
CA LYS A 254 -2.61 28.19 -11.04
C LYS A 254 -1.16 28.33 -10.53
N ASP A 255 -0.77 27.58 -9.49
CA ASP A 255 0.56 27.75 -8.86
C ASP A 255 1.64 26.81 -9.41
N LEU A 256 1.27 25.79 -10.18
CA LEU A 256 2.18 24.74 -10.68
C LEU A 256 2.92 25.11 -11.98
N ILE A 257 2.52 26.17 -12.68
CA ILE A 257 3.18 26.62 -13.92
C ILE A 257 4.59 27.19 -13.67
N LYS A 258 4.96 27.45 -12.40
CA LYS A 258 6.28 27.99 -12.03
C LYS A 258 7.36 26.94 -11.73
N ILE A 259 7.05 25.64 -11.78
CA ILE A 259 8.06 24.60 -11.52
C ILE A 259 8.70 24.19 -12.85
N ASN A 260 9.90 24.67 -13.11
CA ASN A 260 10.69 24.29 -14.27
C ASN A 260 11.10 22.80 -14.15
N PRO A 261 10.63 21.90 -15.07
CA PRO A 261 10.95 20.48 -15.03
C PRO A 261 12.46 20.18 -15.05
N GLN A 262 13.24 21.05 -15.70
CA GLN A 262 14.70 20.93 -15.76
C GLN A 262 15.38 21.23 -14.41
N ARG A 263 14.79 22.12 -13.59
CA ARG A 263 15.25 22.35 -12.19
C ARG A 263 14.99 21.14 -11.28
N LEU A 264 13.83 20.48 -11.47
CA LEU A 264 13.52 19.25 -10.77
C LEU A 264 14.49 18.11 -11.12
N LEU A 265 14.77 17.92 -12.40
CA LEU A 265 15.74 16.92 -12.88
C LEU A 265 17.18 17.23 -12.44
N LYS A 266 17.61 18.49 -12.45
CA LYS A 266 18.94 18.88 -11.92
C LYS A 266 19.07 18.67 -10.41
N GLY A 267 18.03 19.00 -9.64
CA GLY A 267 17.98 18.74 -8.19
C GLY A 267 18.00 17.24 -7.87
N PHE A 268 17.27 16.47 -8.66
CA PHE A 268 17.20 15.01 -8.56
C PHE A 268 18.56 14.36 -8.86
N ASN A 269 19.21 14.72 -9.98
CA ASN A 269 20.53 14.21 -10.34
C ASN A 269 21.62 14.58 -9.32
N ARG A 270 21.56 15.78 -8.72
CA ARG A 270 22.49 16.19 -7.66
C ARG A 270 22.32 15.35 -6.39
N ASN A 271 21.09 15.08 -5.99
CA ASN A 271 20.78 14.29 -4.79
C ASN A 271 21.08 12.80 -4.97
N ILE A 272 20.83 12.25 -6.17
CA ILE A 272 21.24 10.87 -6.50
C ILE A 272 22.77 10.74 -6.49
N ARG A 273 23.51 11.69 -7.07
CA ARG A 273 24.99 11.66 -7.05
C ARG A 273 25.54 11.78 -5.64
N SER A 274 24.94 12.59 -4.77
CA SER A 274 25.35 12.67 -3.37
C SER A 274 25.02 11.39 -2.60
N PHE A 275 23.91 10.74 -2.93
CA PHE A 275 23.50 9.45 -2.36
C PHE A 275 24.45 8.31 -2.78
N ILE A 276 24.82 8.26 -4.06
CA ILE A 276 25.77 7.26 -4.59
C ILE A 276 27.20 7.51 -4.06
N ARG A 277 27.61 8.76 -3.81
CA ARG A 277 28.91 9.08 -3.20
C ARG A 277 28.99 8.84 -1.69
N GLY A 278 27.84 8.67 -1.03
CA GLY A 278 27.75 8.33 0.40
C GLY A 278 27.52 6.83 0.66
N LEU A 279 27.56 6.00 -0.40
CA LEU A 279 27.62 4.55 -0.38
C LEU A 279 29.09 4.10 -0.48
#